data_78fbcf22257a16eba902496314773093
#
_entry.id   78fbcf22257a16eba902496314773093
#
_cell.length_a   1.000
_cell.length_b   1.000
_cell.length_c   1.000
_cell.angle_alpha   90.00
_cell.angle_beta   90.00
_cell.angle_gamma   90.00
#
_symmetry.space_group_name_H-M   'P 1'
#
loop_
_entity.id
_entity.type
_entity.pdbx_description
1 polymer ?
#
loop_
_entity_poly.entity_id
_entity_poly.type
_entity_poly.pdbx_seq_one_letter_code
_entity_poly.pdbx_strand_id
1 'polypeptide(L)'
;MAGAAGLAASGAVQTASAQESKSEELKTNAKKGGKRVAIVFDADLGIGPHLARRFAKMNYNLVITSPADGLTEELKELGSDVVVVPGFQQDGPNSEAQVGGAKRVVNAAMDKFGGFDSAFARTALHTVADILHETAEGLHKSYEQNCLAVMYSLQAFLPPLMEAGRGQIVIQTSATSEKPNPGLVAYCTFRAAAAIMVRCAALTAAPKGICVNAVGTNFMNYPGFLHTLGADTDPKKLQAILEEIPMGRLGEEDEAAHFCAALLDGQNMYTTGNFFPVAGGFNNAGMHTV
;
A
#
# COMPACT_ATOMS: atom_id res chain seq x y z
N MET A 1 15.24 -55.37 36.20
CA MET A 1 15.90 -54.21 36.83
C MET A 1 16.39 -53.26 35.70
N ALA A 2 15.68 -52.20 35.47
CA ALA A 2 16.11 -51.13 34.55
C ALA A 2 15.64 -49.81 35.19
N GLY A 3 16.61 -49.00 35.61
CA GLY A 3 16.39 -47.74 36.28
C GLY A 3 15.97 -46.66 35.32
N ALA A 4 14.90 -45.97 35.62
CA ALA A 4 14.46 -44.76 34.94
C ALA A 4 15.18 -43.57 35.57
N ALA A 5 16.03 -42.89 34.79
CA ALA A 5 16.61 -41.60 35.15
C ALA A 5 15.66 -40.47 34.73
N GLY A 6 15.06 -39.81 35.71
CA GLY A 6 14.24 -38.62 35.46
C GLY A 6 15.10 -37.40 35.23
N LEU A 7 14.91 -36.75 34.07
CA LEU A 7 15.42 -35.43 33.79
C LEU A 7 14.41 -34.38 34.29
N ALA A 8 14.74 -33.76 35.42
CA ALA A 8 14.04 -32.57 35.91
C ALA A 8 14.62 -31.36 35.17
N ALA A 9 13.88 -30.79 34.20
CA ALA A 9 14.18 -29.52 33.62
C ALA A 9 13.48 -28.43 34.45
N SER A 10 14.22 -27.78 35.33
CA SER A 10 13.78 -26.53 36.00
C SER A 10 13.90 -25.36 35.03
N GLY A 11 12.82 -25.05 34.32
CA GLY A 11 12.70 -23.83 33.54
C GLY A 11 12.45 -22.66 34.49
N ALA A 12 13.47 -21.86 34.76
CA ALA A 12 13.29 -20.55 35.38
C ALA A 12 12.58 -19.65 34.39
N VAL A 13 11.30 -19.37 34.63
CA VAL A 13 10.58 -18.27 33.96
C VAL A 13 11.16 -16.99 34.53
N GLN A 14 12.02 -16.33 33.78
CA GLN A 14 12.41 -14.94 34.04
C GLN A 14 11.18 -14.07 33.80
N THR A 15 10.56 -13.57 34.86
CA THR A 15 9.61 -12.48 34.82
C THR A 15 10.37 -11.24 34.38
N ALA A 16 10.19 -10.85 33.11
CA ALA A 16 10.64 -9.56 32.62
C ALA A 16 9.89 -8.50 33.43
N SER A 17 10.61 -7.77 34.26
CA SER A 17 10.11 -6.56 34.91
C SER A 17 9.65 -5.61 33.80
N ALA A 18 8.44 -5.05 33.98
CA ALA A 18 7.92 -4.01 33.11
C ALA A 18 8.90 -2.83 33.16
N GLN A 19 9.76 -2.75 32.15
CA GLN A 19 10.60 -1.59 31.91
C GLN A 19 9.68 -0.53 31.35
N GLU A 20 9.51 0.57 32.08
CA GLU A 20 8.84 1.77 31.57
C GLU A 20 9.41 2.08 30.19
N SER A 21 8.58 1.95 29.15
CA SER A 21 8.95 2.28 27.80
C SER A 21 9.09 3.79 27.69
N LYS A 22 10.33 4.29 27.90
CA LYS A 22 10.70 5.53 27.22
C LYS A 22 10.41 5.31 25.74
N SER A 23 9.58 6.15 25.14
CA SER A 23 9.32 6.15 23.72
C SER A 23 10.67 6.28 23.01
N GLU A 24 11.21 5.14 22.56
CA GLU A 24 12.46 5.12 21.82
C GLU A 24 12.17 5.87 20.53
N GLU A 25 12.87 6.97 20.30
CA GLU A 25 12.69 7.78 19.11
C GLU A 25 12.90 6.89 17.88
N LEU A 26 11.90 6.82 17.02
CA LEU A 26 11.92 5.92 15.87
C LEU A 26 13.09 6.26 14.95
N LYS A 27 14.00 5.34 14.77
CA LYS A 27 15.18 5.54 13.89
C LYS A 27 14.73 5.84 12.47
N THR A 28 15.45 6.72 11.80
CA THR A 28 15.26 7.03 10.38
C THR A 28 16.44 6.58 9.53
N ASN A 29 16.18 6.25 8.27
CA ASN A 29 17.17 5.99 7.24
C ASN A 29 17.68 7.30 6.62
N ALA A 30 16.96 8.41 6.80
CA ALA A 30 17.35 9.71 6.29
C ALA A 30 18.60 10.21 7.00
N LYS A 31 19.62 10.59 6.23
CA LYS A 31 20.90 11.12 6.73
C LYS A 31 20.86 12.64 6.92
N LYS A 32 19.81 13.29 6.43
CA LYS A 32 19.62 14.74 6.47
C LYS A 32 18.19 15.05 6.97
N GLY A 33 18.05 16.15 7.74
CA GLY A 33 16.74 16.66 8.15
C GLY A 33 16.15 16.06 9.43
N GLY A 34 16.76 15.00 10.00
CA GLY A 34 16.38 14.45 11.32
C GLY A 34 15.01 13.82 11.44
N LYS A 35 14.17 13.87 10.40
CA LYS A 35 12.82 13.29 10.36
C LYS A 35 12.81 12.02 9.52
N ARG A 36 11.86 11.14 9.79
CA ARG A 36 11.55 10.03 8.88
C ARG A 36 11.06 10.56 7.54
N VAL A 37 11.29 9.79 6.47
CA VAL A 37 10.92 10.16 5.11
C VAL A 37 9.99 9.11 4.53
N ALA A 38 8.86 9.55 4.00
CA ALA A 38 7.92 8.70 3.29
C ALA A 38 7.82 9.10 1.81
N ILE A 39 7.79 8.10 0.95
CA ILE A 39 7.45 8.24 -0.47
C ILE A 39 5.95 7.91 -0.63
N VAL A 40 5.18 8.81 -1.26
CA VAL A 40 3.76 8.60 -1.52
C VAL A 40 3.45 8.89 -2.99
N PHE A 41 3.05 7.84 -3.72
CA PHE A 41 2.62 7.98 -5.11
C PHE A 41 1.19 8.47 -5.20
N ASP A 42 0.90 9.25 -6.26
CA ASP A 42 -0.43 9.76 -6.61
C ASP A 42 -1.13 10.48 -5.45
N ALA A 43 -0.47 11.54 -4.98
CA ALA A 43 -0.97 12.37 -3.89
C ALA A 43 -2.15 13.29 -4.31
N ASP A 44 -2.76 13.05 -5.47
CA ASP A 44 -3.99 13.69 -5.97
C ASP A 44 -5.21 12.79 -5.90
N LEU A 45 -5.02 11.48 -5.69
CA LEU A 45 -6.10 10.50 -5.86
C LEU A 45 -6.09 9.42 -4.77
N GLY A 46 -7.29 9.05 -4.35
CA GLY A 46 -7.50 7.91 -3.46
C GLY A 46 -6.80 8.08 -2.12
N ILE A 47 -6.12 7.04 -1.69
CA ILE A 47 -5.41 7.01 -0.41
C ILE A 47 -4.27 8.05 -0.34
N GLY A 48 -3.65 8.38 -1.48
CA GLY A 48 -2.44 9.20 -1.56
C GLY A 48 -2.48 10.51 -0.76
N PRO A 49 -3.44 11.42 -1.03
CA PRO A 49 -3.50 12.71 -0.32
C PRO A 49 -3.77 12.56 1.17
N HIS A 50 -4.63 11.59 1.56
CA HIS A 50 -4.93 11.29 2.96
C HIS A 50 -3.71 10.73 3.70
N LEU A 51 -2.98 9.84 3.05
CA LEU A 51 -1.76 9.24 3.60
C LEU A 51 -0.64 10.28 3.76
N ALA A 52 -0.45 11.16 2.77
CA ALA A 52 0.52 12.26 2.84
C ALA A 52 0.23 13.18 4.05
N ARG A 53 -1.04 13.57 4.27
CA ARG A 53 -1.46 14.37 5.45
C ARG A 53 -1.17 13.64 6.76
N ARG A 54 -1.42 12.34 6.81
CA ARG A 54 -1.14 11.54 8.01
C ARG A 54 0.34 11.50 8.33
N PHE A 55 1.20 11.28 7.33
CA PHE A 55 2.64 11.32 7.51
C PHE A 55 3.14 12.70 7.95
N ALA A 56 2.62 13.79 7.39
CA ALA A 56 2.97 15.13 7.82
C ALA A 56 2.63 15.35 9.31
N LYS A 57 1.42 14.95 9.75
CA LYS A 57 1.00 14.99 11.16
C LYS A 57 1.84 14.09 12.07
N MET A 58 2.45 13.03 11.54
CA MET A 58 3.38 12.13 12.21
C MET A 58 4.84 12.64 12.15
N ASN A 59 5.05 13.88 11.73
CA ASN A 59 6.36 14.53 11.62
C ASN A 59 7.32 13.89 10.61
N TYR A 60 6.80 13.44 9.46
CA TYR A 60 7.62 12.94 8.35
C TYR A 60 7.93 14.04 7.35
N ASN A 61 9.08 13.93 6.69
CA ASN A 61 9.33 14.58 5.40
C ASN A 61 8.79 13.71 4.27
N LEU A 62 8.48 14.31 3.13
CA LEU A 62 7.72 13.65 2.08
C LEU A 62 8.36 13.80 0.71
N VAL A 63 8.32 12.71 -0.06
CA VAL A 63 8.51 12.74 -1.52
C VAL A 63 7.21 12.26 -2.14
N ILE A 64 6.52 13.11 -2.87
CA ILE A 64 5.19 12.85 -3.41
C ILE A 64 5.15 12.99 -4.93
N THR A 65 4.28 12.24 -5.59
CA THR A 65 3.98 12.43 -7.01
C THR A 65 2.58 13.00 -7.19
N SER A 66 2.38 13.80 -8.22
CA SER A 66 1.05 14.32 -8.62
C SER A 66 0.22 14.84 -7.44
N PRO A 67 0.67 15.82 -6.65
CA PRO A 67 -0.14 16.30 -5.53
C PRO A 67 -1.41 17.00 -6.04
N ALA A 68 -2.52 16.82 -5.28
CA ALA A 68 -3.72 17.63 -5.45
C ALA A 68 -3.41 19.12 -5.23
N ASP A 69 -4.23 19.99 -5.83
CA ASP A 69 -4.07 21.44 -5.68
C ASP A 69 -4.05 21.86 -4.21
N GLY A 70 -3.06 22.66 -3.84
CA GLY A 70 -2.87 23.16 -2.47
C GLY A 70 -2.30 22.14 -1.46
N LEU A 71 -2.20 20.84 -1.80
CA LEU A 71 -1.73 19.83 -0.86
C LEU A 71 -0.27 20.07 -0.44
N THR A 72 0.58 20.46 -1.37
CA THR A 72 2.02 20.69 -1.06
C THR A 72 2.19 21.78 -0.02
N GLU A 73 1.44 22.86 -0.11
CA GLU A 73 1.44 23.97 0.82
C GLU A 73 0.92 23.54 2.19
N GLU A 74 -0.20 22.82 2.22
CA GLU A 74 -0.76 22.25 3.45
C GLU A 74 0.25 21.34 4.18
N LEU A 75 0.95 20.47 3.45
CA LEU A 75 1.95 19.58 4.04
C LEU A 75 3.15 20.35 4.62
N LYS A 76 3.56 21.46 3.98
CA LYS A 76 4.61 22.34 4.51
C LYS A 76 4.16 23.09 5.76
N GLU A 77 2.90 23.56 5.81
CA GLU A 77 2.32 24.18 6.99
C GLU A 77 2.24 23.21 8.18
N LEU A 78 2.04 21.92 7.92
CA LEU A 78 2.15 20.86 8.91
C LEU A 78 3.59 20.56 9.34
N GLY A 79 4.58 21.25 8.76
CA GLY A 79 5.99 21.16 9.13
C GLY A 79 6.81 20.16 8.32
N SER A 80 6.27 19.54 7.27
CA SER A 80 7.01 18.62 6.41
C SER A 80 7.88 19.36 5.39
N ASP A 81 9.10 18.88 5.19
CA ASP A 81 9.85 19.19 3.97
C ASP A 81 9.30 18.30 2.84
N VAL A 82 8.85 18.92 1.74
CA VAL A 82 8.15 18.21 0.66
C VAL A 82 8.92 18.34 -0.65
N VAL A 83 9.20 17.21 -1.28
CA VAL A 83 9.71 17.14 -2.65
C VAL A 83 8.60 16.61 -3.56
N VAL A 84 8.28 17.37 -4.59
CA VAL A 84 7.33 16.95 -5.62
C VAL A 84 8.10 16.41 -6.82
N VAL A 85 7.79 15.19 -7.23
CA VAL A 85 8.34 14.56 -8.43
C VAL A 85 7.20 14.43 -9.44
N PRO A 86 7.40 14.80 -10.71
CA PRO A 86 6.38 14.62 -11.74
C PRO A 86 5.86 13.18 -11.78
N GLY A 87 4.54 13.02 -11.84
CA GLY A 87 3.89 11.72 -11.90
C GLY A 87 4.25 10.98 -13.18
N PHE A 88 4.48 9.69 -13.08
CA PHE A 88 4.85 8.86 -14.24
C PHE A 88 3.68 8.07 -14.81
N GLN A 89 2.56 8.00 -14.11
CA GLN A 89 1.34 7.36 -14.63
C GLN A 89 0.65 8.21 -15.70
N GLN A 90 0.92 9.53 -15.73
CA GLN A 90 0.42 10.44 -16.74
C GLN A 90 1.17 10.32 -18.08
N ASP A 91 2.38 9.77 -18.09
CA ASP A 91 3.25 9.66 -19.26
C ASP A 91 2.85 8.52 -20.22
N GLY A 92 1.69 7.89 -19.98
CA GLY A 92 1.17 6.81 -20.81
C GLY A 92 1.71 5.41 -20.45
N PRO A 93 1.29 4.37 -21.20
CA PRO A 93 1.52 2.97 -20.83
C PRO A 93 2.95 2.45 -21.09
N ASN A 94 3.93 3.31 -21.31
CA ASN A 94 5.30 2.88 -21.61
C ASN A 94 6.03 2.40 -20.36
N SER A 95 6.43 1.13 -20.38
CA SER A 95 7.23 0.49 -19.34
C SER A 95 8.49 1.28 -18.96
N GLU A 96 9.13 1.97 -19.91
CA GLU A 96 10.31 2.79 -19.68
C GLU A 96 10.01 4.04 -18.84
N ALA A 97 8.88 4.72 -19.07
CA ALA A 97 8.46 5.85 -18.26
C ALA A 97 8.16 5.43 -16.81
N GLN A 98 7.56 4.26 -16.63
CA GLN A 98 7.29 3.70 -15.29
C GLN A 98 8.57 3.29 -14.57
N VAL A 99 9.52 2.62 -15.24
CA VAL A 99 10.86 2.30 -14.68
C VAL A 99 11.58 3.57 -14.25
N GLY A 100 11.63 4.55 -15.16
CA GLY A 100 12.26 5.83 -14.91
C GLY A 100 11.58 6.60 -13.78
N GLY A 101 10.23 6.54 -13.71
CA GLY A 101 9.41 7.21 -12.71
C GLY A 101 9.71 6.78 -11.29
N ALA A 102 9.63 5.49 -11.00
CA ALA A 102 9.92 4.96 -9.67
C ALA A 102 11.36 5.28 -9.21
N LYS A 103 12.34 5.17 -10.12
CA LYS A 103 13.74 5.54 -9.84
C LYS A 103 13.90 7.03 -9.57
N ARG A 104 13.22 7.92 -10.34
CA ARG A 104 13.27 9.38 -10.10
C ARG A 104 12.80 9.73 -8.69
N VAL A 105 11.72 9.10 -8.21
CA VAL A 105 11.20 9.35 -6.87
C VAL A 105 12.18 8.91 -5.78
N VAL A 106 12.77 7.73 -5.94
CA VAL A 106 13.82 7.23 -5.02
C VAL A 106 15.05 8.15 -5.06
N ASN A 107 15.51 8.54 -6.24
CA ASN A 107 16.66 9.45 -6.36
C ASN A 107 16.35 10.79 -5.68
N ALA A 108 15.17 11.34 -5.84
CA ALA A 108 14.77 12.58 -5.18
C ALA A 108 14.82 12.46 -3.63
N ALA A 109 14.40 11.31 -3.08
CA ALA A 109 14.52 11.03 -1.64
C ALA A 109 15.98 10.91 -1.20
N MET A 110 16.80 10.22 -1.97
CA MET A 110 18.23 10.05 -1.67
C MET A 110 18.98 11.38 -1.76
N ASP A 111 18.74 12.18 -2.79
CA ASP A 111 19.42 13.47 -3.01
C ASP A 111 19.06 14.50 -1.94
N LYS A 112 17.77 14.64 -1.66
CA LYS A 112 17.27 15.63 -0.70
C LYS A 112 17.54 15.22 0.75
N PHE A 113 17.18 13.97 1.11
CA PHE A 113 17.16 13.52 2.50
C PHE A 113 18.25 12.48 2.84
N GLY A 114 18.90 11.91 1.82
CA GLY A 114 19.92 10.87 2.00
C GLY A 114 19.33 9.50 2.37
N GLY A 115 18.04 9.30 2.18
CA GLY A 115 17.32 8.05 2.46
C GLY A 115 15.83 8.25 2.61
N PHE A 116 15.10 7.15 2.74
CA PHE A 116 13.68 7.12 3.10
C PHE A 116 13.37 5.88 3.96
N ASP A 117 12.24 5.90 4.64
CA ASP A 117 11.84 4.88 5.62
C ASP A 117 10.64 4.08 5.18
N SER A 118 9.73 4.72 4.45
CA SER A 118 8.46 4.14 4.06
C SER A 118 8.12 4.50 2.62
N ALA A 119 7.47 3.58 1.90
CA ALA A 119 7.02 3.83 0.54
C ALA A 119 5.62 3.27 0.30
N PHE A 120 4.77 4.09 -0.28
CA PHE A 120 3.45 3.73 -0.76
C PHE A 120 3.38 3.90 -2.27
N ALA A 121 2.99 2.83 -2.95
CA ALA A 121 2.66 2.86 -4.37
C ALA A 121 1.35 2.12 -4.62
N ARG A 122 0.77 2.32 -5.78
CA ARG A 122 -0.50 1.68 -6.14
C ARG A 122 -0.50 1.12 -7.55
N THR A 123 -1.39 0.19 -7.78
CA THR A 123 -1.80 -0.23 -9.12
C THR A 123 -2.72 0.83 -9.73
N ALA A 124 -2.80 0.88 -11.06
CA ALA A 124 -3.55 1.94 -11.73
C ALA A 124 -4.83 1.41 -12.40
N LEU A 125 -4.76 1.06 -13.63
CA LEU A 125 -5.86 0.92 -14.57
C LEU A 125 -6.97 -0.04 -14.14
N HIS A 126 -8.20 0.38 -14.37
CA HIS A 126 -9.41 -0.42 -14.32
C HIS A 126 -9.93 -0.66 -15.76
N THR A 127 -9.98 -1.94 -16.17
CA THR A 127 -10.56 -2.36 -17.44
C THR A 127 -11.84 -3.15 -17.17
N VAL A 128 -12.87 -2.96 -17.98
CA VAL A 128 -14.16 -3.61 -17.84
C VAL A 128 -14.39 -4.51 -19.05
N ALA A 129 -14.22 -5.81 -18.86
CA ALA A 129 -14.55 -6.85 -19.81
C ALA A 129 -14.69 -8.20 -19.09
N ASP A 130 -15.63 -9.02 -19.51
CA ASP A 130 -15.70 -10.42 -19.10
C ASP A 130 -14.75 -11.30 -19.96
N ILE A 131 -14.62 -12.57 -19.63
CA ILE A 131 -13.70 -13.48 -20.30
C ILE A 131 -14.01 -13.70 -21.79
N LEU A 132 -15.26 -13.52 -22.20
CA LEU A 132 -15.70 -13.71 -23.58
C LEU A 132 -15.39 -12.50 -24.46
N HIS A 133 -15.24 -11.32 -23.86
CA HIS A 133 -15.09 -10.04 -24.55
C HIS A 133 -13.74 -9.37 -24.28
N GLU A 134 -12.90 -9.91 -23.36
CA GLU A 134 -11.58 -9.38 -23.10
C GLU A 134 -10.66 -9.55 -24.34
N THR A 135 -9.89 -8.54 -24.61
CA THR A 135 -8.96 -8.52 -25.74
C THR A 135 -7.51 -8.70 -25.30
N ALA A 136 -6.66 -9.20 -26.20
CA ALA A 136 -5.22 -9.26 -25.94
C ALA A 136 -4.62 -7.88 -25.65
N GLU A 137 -5.12 -6.82 -26.29
CA GLU A 137 -4.71 -5.44 -26.05
C GLU A 137 -5.13 -4.97 -24.64
N GLY A 138 -6.39 -5.20 -24.24
CA GLY A 138 -6.90 -4.85 -22.92
C GLY A 138 -6.13 -5.59 -21.82
N LEU A 139 -5.88 -6.89 -22.03
CA LEU A 139 -5.08 -7.71 -21.13
C LEU A 139 -3.66 -7.15 -20.98
N HIS A 140 -2.99 -6.81 -22.10
CA HIS A 140 -1.63 -6.28 -22.09
C HIS A 140 -1.55 -4.93 -21.39
N LYS A 141 -2.47 -4.03 -21.67
CA LYS A 141 -2.58 -2.74 -21.01
C LYS A 141 -2.80 -2.87 -19.49
N SER A 142 -3.66 -3.81 -19.09
CA SER A 142 -3.88 -4.09 -17.67
C SER A 142 -2.64 -4.69 -17.00
N TYR A 143 -1.89 -5.56 -17.69
CA TYR A 143 -0.61 -6.09 -17.24
C TYR A 143 0.41 -4.98 -16.98
N GLU A 144 0.61 -4.07 -17.93
CA GLU A 144 1.57 -2.98 -17.78
C GLU A 144 1.27 -2.12 -16.55
N GLN A 145 0.03 -1.73 -16.37
CA GLN A 145 -0.34 -0.77 -15.34
C GLN A 145 -0.58 -1.37 -13.95
N ASN A 146 -0.84 -2.65 -13.86
CA ASN A 146 -1.08 -3.31 -12.58
C ASN A 146 0.08 -4.22 -12.14
N CYS A 147 0.80 -4.83 -13.10
CA CYS A 147 1.91 -5.73 -12.81
C CYS A 147 3.27 -5.05 -12.92
N LEU A 148 3.59 -4.51 -14.10
CA LEU A 148 4.91 -3.91 -14.33
C LEU A 148 5.13 -2.69 -13.45
N ALA A 149 4.11 -1.85 -13.25
CA ALA A 149 4.19 -0.69 -12.35
C ALA A 149 4.58 -1.11 -10.93
N VAL A 150 4.00 -2.19 -10.41
CA VAL A 150 4.34 -2.73 -9.09
C VAL A 150 5.75 -3.30 -9.05
N MET A 151 6.13 -4.08 -10.07
CA MET A 151 7.47 -4.64 -10.17
C MET A 151 8.53 -3.54 -10.16
N TYR A 152 8.37 -2.50 -10.97
CA TYR A 152 9.33 -1.40 -11.03
C TYR A 152 9.38 -0.57 -9.75
N SER A 153 8.24 -0.37 -9.09
CA SER A 153 8.20 0.29 -7.78
C SER A 153 8.99 -0.52 -6.74
N LEU A 154 8.76 -1.82 -6.66
CA LEU A 154 9.48 -2.71 -5.74
C LEU A 154 10.99 -2.76 -6.06
N GLN A 155 11.37 -2.85 -7.34
CA GLN A 155 12.77 -2.83 -7.76
C GLN A 155 13.48 -1.51 -7.45
N ALA A 156 12.76 -0.39 -7.42
CA ALA A 156 13.31 0.90 -7.03
C ALA A 156 13.42 1.06 -5.50
N PHE A 157 12.40 0.63 -4.75
CA PHE A 157 12.35 0.85 -3.30
C PHE A 157 13.23 -0.11 -2.50
N LEU A 158 13.29 -1.38 -2.92
CA LEU A 158 13.94 -2.42 -2.12
C LEU A 158 15.46 -2.23 -1.94
N PRO A 159 16.27 -1.94 -2.97
CA PRO A 159 17.71 -1.89 -2.80
C PRO A 159 18.17 -0.89 -1.73
N PRO A 160 17.76 0.38 -1.72
CA PRO A 160 18.20 1.32 -0.69
C PRO A 160 17.65 0.98 0.70
N LEU A 161 16.44 0.44 0.82
CA LEU A 161 15.91 0.00 2.12
C LEU A 161 16.65 -1.24 2.65
N MET A 162 16.97 -2.19 1.77
CA MET A 162 17.74 -3.38 2.15
C MET A 162 19.18 -3.04 2.55
N GLU A 163 19.79 -2.04 1.93
CA GLU A 163 21.09 -1.49 2.34
C GLU A 163 21.01 -0.82 3.72
N ALA A 164 19.94 -0.09 3.98
CA ALA A 164 19.69 0.54 5.28
C ALA A 164 19.33 -0.46 6.40
N GLY A 165 18.92 -1.68 6.04
CA GLY A 165 18.55 -2.74 6.97
C GLY A 165 17.20 -2.55 7.68
N ARG A 166 16.36 -1.63 7.21
CA ARG A 166 15.02 -1.37 7.73
C ARG A 166 14.17 -0.61 6.72
N GLY A 167 12.87 -0.85 6.71
CA GLY A 167 11.93 -0.10 5.87
C GLY A 167 10.59 -0.79 5.73
N GLN A 168 9.62 -0.05 5.24
CA GLN A 168 8.26 -0.53 5.07
C GLN A 168 7.73 -0.11 3.71
N ILE A 169 7.08 -1.04 3.01
CA ILE A 169 6.45 -0.81 1.71
C ILE A 169 5.01 -1.30 1.77
N VAL A 170 4.09 -0.48 1.30
CA VAL A 170 2.70 -0.87 1.01
C VAL A 170 2.41 -0.64 -0.46
N ILE A 171 1.90 -1.68 -1.10
CA ILE A 171 1.34 -1.60 -2.45
C ILE A 171 -0.18 -1.67 -2.36
N GLN A 172 -0.86 -0.61 -2.77
CA GLN A 172 -2.31 -0.65 -2.91
C GLN A 172 -2.69 -1.42 -4.18
N THR A 173 -3.54 -2.43 -4.00
CA THR A 173 -4.16 -3.20 -5.07
C THR A 173 -5.68 -3.17 -4.91
N SER A 174 -6.39 -4.27 -5.12
CA SER A 174 -7.84 -4.35 -4.97
C SER A 174 -8.24 -5.58 -4.17
N ALA A 175 -9.35 -5.50 -3.46
CA ALA A 175 -10.00 -6.63 -2.82
C ALA A 175 -10.40 -7.73 -3.82
N THR A 176 -10.55 -7.37 -5.10
CA THR A 176 -10.77 -8.32 -6.20
C THR A 176 -9.59 -9.26 -6.46
N SER A 177 -8.44 -9.02 -5.83
CA SER A 177 -7.32 -9.98 -5.81
C SER A 177 -7.70 -11.33 -5.19
N GLU A 178 -8.68 -11.36 -4.30
CA GLU A 178 -9.17 -12.59 -3.63
C GLU A 178 -10.61 -12.93 -4.01
N LYS A 179 -11.47 -11.93 -4.19
CA LYS A 179 -12.86 -12.11 -4.61
C LYS A 179 -13.07 -11.50 -6.01
N PRO A 180 -12.89 -12.29 -7.08
CA PRO A 180 -12.96 -11.76 -8.44
C PRO A 180 -14.38 -11.34 -8.83
N ASN A 181 -14.47 -10.34 -9.71
CA ASN A 181 -15.69 -9.94 -10.39
C ASN A 181 -15.64 -10.45 -11.85
N PRO A 182 -16.63 -11.22 -12.31
CA PRO A 182 -16.61 -11.80 -13.67
C PRO A 182 -16.57 -10.76 -14.80
N GLY A 183 -17.03 -9.54 -14.56
CA GLY A 183 -16.95 -8.44 -15.53
C GLY A 183 -15.61 -7.69 -15.57
N LEU A 184 -14.59 -8.15 -14.83
CA LEU A 184 -13.32 -7.46 -14.65
C LEU A 184 -12.13 -8.42 -14.78
N VAL A 185 -12.11 -9.29 -15.80
CA VAL A 185 -11.17 -10.42 -15.86
C VAL A 185 -9.70 -9.99 -15.83
N ALA A 186 -9.27 -9.07 -16.70
CA ALA A 186 -7.89 -8.60 -16.73
C ALA A 186 -7.53 -7.85 -15.44
N TYR A 187 -8.42 -6.99 -14.97
CA TYR A 187 -8.24 -6.25 -13.72
C TYR A 187 -8.02 -7.20 -12.53
N CYS A 188 -8.93 -8.14 -12.28
CA CYS A 188 -8.81 -9.08 -11.17
C CYS A 188 -7.55 -9.93 -11.26
N THR A 189 -7.22 -10.41 -12.48
CA THR A 189 -6.02 -11.22 -12.73
C THR A 189 -4.76 -10.47 -12.32
N PHE A 190 -4.58 -9.23 -12.78
CA PHE A 190 -3.34 -8.51 -12.52
C PHE A 190 -3.30 -7.84 -11.15
N ARG A 191 -4.43 -7.59 -10.51
CA ARG A 191 -4.49 -7.21 -9.09
C ARG A 191 -4.08 -8.37 -8.19
N ALA A 192 -4.47 -9.60 -8.51
CA ALA A 192 -4.00 -10.80 -7.82
C ALA A 192 -2.51 -11.06 -8.06
N ALA A 193 -2.04 -10.90 -9.31
CA ALA A 193 -0.62 -11.01 -9.64
C ALA A 193 0.23 -9.99 -8.86
N ALA A 194 -0.22 -8.74 -8.73
CA ALA A 194 0.44 -7.72 -7.91
C ALA A 194 0.54 -8.15 -6.43
N ALA A 195 -0.52 -8.72 -5.87
CA ALA A 195 -0.51 -9.20 -4.49
C ALA A 195 0.49 -10.36 -4.30
N ILE A 196 0.62 -11.26 -5.27
CA ILE A 196 1.63 -12.33 -5.25
C ILE A 196 3.05 -11.76 -5.37
N MET A 197 3.28 -10.77 -6.24
CA MET A 197 4.59 -10.11 -6.32
C MET A 197 5.01 -9.47 -4.99
N VAL A 198 4.08 -8.85 -4.27
CA VAL A 198 4.33 -8.32 -2.93
C VAL A 198 4.78 -9.41 -1.96
N ARG A 199 4.13 -10.58 -1.98
CA ARG A 199 4.54 -11.72 -1.15
C ARG A 199 5.95 -12.21 -1.49
N CYS A 200 6.28 -12.33 -2.77
CA CYS A 200 7.64 -12.70 -3.20
C CYS A 200 8.68 -11.66 -2.76
N ALA A 201 8.39 -10.38 -2.94
CA ALA A 201 9.26 -9.28 -2.52
C ALA A 201 9.47 -9.28 -1.00
N ALA A 202 8.41 -9.53 -0.22
CA ALA A 202 8.48 -9.64 1.22
C ALA A 202 9.44 -10.75 1.68
N LEU A 203 9.34 -11.94 1.09
CA LEU A 203 10.23 -13.07 1.41
C LEU A 203 11.69 -12.77 1.06
N THR A 204 11.94 -12.05 -0.04
CA THR A 204 13.28 -11.62 -0.45
C THR A 204 13.86 -10.59 0.54
N ALA A 205 13.04 -9.67 1.04
CA ALA A 205 13.47 -8.50 1.78
C ALA A 205 13.42 -8.68 3.32
N ALA A 206 12.61 -9.62 3.82
CA ALA A 206 12.45 -9.87 5.26
C ALA A 206 13.77 -10.17 5.99
N PRO A 207 14.73 -10.97 5.43
CA PRO A 207 16.03 -11.18 6.08
C PRO A 207 16.87 -9.92 6.25
N LYS A 208 16.49 -8.83 5.56
CA LYS A 208 17.11 -7.51 5.66
C LYS A 208 16.30 -6.51 6.50
N GLY A 209 15.28 -6.99 7.23
CA GLY A 209 14.46 -6.14 8.11
C GLY A 209 13.46 -5.27 7.37
N ILE A 210 13.05 -5.63 6.14
CA ILE A 210 12.06 -4.86 5.36
C ILE A 210 10.71 -5.55 5.41
N CYS A 211 9.66 -4.77 5.70
CA CYS A 211 8.27 -5.23 5.62
C CYS A 211 7.65 -4.77 4.30
N VAL A 212 7.03 -5.69 3.57
CA VAL A 212 6.33 -5.40 2.31
C VAL A 212 4.95 -6.02 2.38
N ASN A 213 3.90 -5.22 2.26
CA ASN A 213 2.52 -5.68 2.34
C ASN A 213 1.67 -5.12 1.20
N ALA A 214 0.57 -5.79 0.88
CA ALA A 214 -0.44 -5.33 -0.04
C ALA A 214 -1.72 -4.95 0.70
N VAL A 215 -2.35 -3.86 0.28
CA VAL A 215 -3.67 -3.42 0.77
C VAL A 215 -4.64 -3.41 -0.40
N GLY A 216 -5.70 -4.19 -0.32
CA GLY A 216 -6.74 -4.29 -1.34
C GLY A 216 -7.99 -3.51 -0.94
N THR A 217 -8.29 -2.40 -1.62
CA THR A 217 -9.51 -1.64 -1.37
C THR A 217 -10.64 -2.06 -2.31
N ASN A 218 -11.89 -1.87 -1.90
CA ASN A 218 -13.08 -1.97 -2.77
C ASN A 218 -14.18 -1.05 -2.25
N PHE A 219 -15.03 -0.57 -3.16
CA PHE A 219 -16.18 0.29 -2.85
C PHE A 219 -15.83 1.49 -1.96
N MET A 220 -14.77 2.22 -2.35
CA MET A 220 -14.36 3.43 -1.65
C MET A 220 -15.11 4.65 -2.18
N ASN A 221 -15.43 5.58 -1.28
CA ASN A 221 -16.08 6.84 -1.59
C ASN A 221 -15.06 7.87 -2.12
N TYR A 222 -14.70 7.77 -3.41
CA TYR A 222 -13.85 8.78 -4.07
C TYR A 222 -14.65 9.55 -5.13
N PRO A 223 -14.24 10.77 -5.45
CA PRO A 223 -14.92 11.57 -6.46
C PRO A 223 -15.08 10.82 -7.78
N GLY A 224 -16.32 10.78 -8.30
CA GLY A 224 -16.64 10.09 -9.55
C GLY A 224 -16.82 8.57 -9.47
N PHE A 225 -16.58 7.91 -8.34
CA PHE A 225 -16.78 6.45 -8.21
C PHE A 225 -18.21 6.02 -8.56
N LEU A 226 -19.20 6.61 -7.90
CA LEU A 226 -20.61 6.31 -8.17
C LEU A 226 -21.01 6.69 -9.59
N HIS A 227 -20.47 7.79 -10.12
CA HIS A 227 -20.70 8.19 -11.50
C HIS A 227 -20.20 7.15 -12.50
N THR A 228 -19.00 6.64 -12.31
CA THR A 228 -18.40 5.58 -13.16
C THR A 228 -19.28 4.33 -13.20
N LEU A 229 -19.98 4.02 -12.11
CA LEU A 229 -20.91 2.90 -12.02
C LEU A 229 -22.35 3.26 -12.43
N GLY A 230 -22.62 4.56 -12.71
CA GLY A 230 -23.97 5.08 -12.98
C GLY A 230 -24.90 4.95 -11.78
N ALA A 231 -24.35 5.01 -10.58
CA ALA A 231 -25.07 4.88 -9.31
C ALA A 231 -25.31 6.22 -8.60
N ASP A 232 -24.72 7.29 -9.10
CA ASP A 232 -24.92 8.67 -8.63
C ASP A 232 -26.34 9.20 -8.93
N THR A 233 -26.95 8.70 -10.00
CA THR A 233 -28.31 9.10 -10.45
C THR A 233 -29.33 7.96 -10.39
N ASP A 234 -28.93 6.74 -10.04
CA ASP A 234 -29.80 5.57 -9.94
C ASP A 234 -29.78 4.96 -8.52
N PRO A 235 -30.78 5.26 -7.67
CA PRO A 235 -30.85 4.72 -6.32
C PRO A 235 -30.88 3.18 -6.24
N LYS A 236 -31.38 2.49 -7.28
CA LYS A 236 -31.41 1.02 -7.30
C LYS A 236 -30.01 0.45 -7.50
N LYS A 237 -29.20 1.08 -8.36
CA LYS A 237 -27.80 0.70 -8.53
C LYS A 237 -27.00 0.96 -7.27
N LEU A 238 -27.19 2.12 -6.63
CA LEU A 238 -26.55 2.43 -5.36
C LEU A 238 -26.92 1.40 -4.31
N GLN A 239 -28.20 1.07 -4.17
CA GLN A 239 -28.66 0.06 -3.21
C GLN A 239 -28.01 -1.30 -3.49
N ALA A 240 -27.97 -1.75 -4.75
CA ALA A 240 -27.34 -3.01 -5.13
C ALA A 240 -25.83 -3.04 -4.77
N ILE A 241 -25.12 -1.91 -4.94
CA ILE A 241 -23.72 -1.79 -4.51
C ILE A 241 -23.59 -1.92 -2.99
N LEU A 242 -24.46 -1.24 -2.24
CA LEU A 242 -24.41 -1.27 -0.77
C LEU A 242 -24.75 -2.65 -0.20
N GLU A 243 -25.61 -3.41 -0.87
CA GLU A 243 -25.97 -4.79 -0.49
C GLU A 243 -24.80 -5.78 -0.68
N GLU A 244 -23.87 -5.49 -1.58
CA GLU A 244 -22.63 -6.29 -1.72
C GLU A 244 -21.64 -6.09 -0.56
N ILE A 245 -21.81 -5.02 0.20
CA ILE A 245 -20.91 -4.63 1.28
C ILE A 245 -21.55 -4.98 2.62
N PRO A 246 -21.03 -5.95 3.39
CA PRO A 246 -21.61 -6.30 4.70
C PRO A 246 -21.79 -5.13 5.67
N MET A 247 -20.89 -4.12 5.61
CA MET A 247 -21.03 -2.90 6.42
C MET A 247 -22.12 -1.94 5.91
N GLY A 248 -22.74 -2.18 4.76
CA GLY A 248 -23.85 -1.40 4.21
C GLY A 248 -23.51 0.04 3.81
N ARG A 249 -22.24 0.37 3.65
CA ARG A 249 -21.76 1.69 3.24
C ARG A 249 -20.48 1.61 2.42
N LEU A 250 -20.20 2.66 1.68
CA LEU A 250 -18.87 2.85 1.08
C LEU A 250 -17.82 3.07 2.18
N GLY A 251 -16.57 2.67 1.91
CA GLY A 251 -15.43 3.00 2.75
C GLY A 251 -14.92 4.41 2.43
N GLU A 252 -14.42 5.12 3.43
CA GLU A 252 -13.76 6.39 3.22
C GLU A 252 -12.27 6.18 2.92
N GLU A 253 -11.71 6.98 2.00
CA GLU A 253 -10.29 6.88 1.62
C GLU A 253 -9.37 7.13 2.82
N ASP A 254 -9.79 7.99 3.75
CA ASP A 254 -9.05 8.25 5.00
C ASP A 254 -9.01 7.03 5.93
N GLU A 255 -10.04 6.15 5.94
CA GLU A 255 -10.01 4.89 6.70
C GLU A 255 -8.92 3.95 6.15
N ALA A 256 -8.82 3.83 4.82
CA ALA A 256 -7.78 3.04 4.17
C ALA A 256 -6.38 3.67 4.36
N ALA A 257 -6.27 4.99 4.30
CA ALA A 257 -5.04 5.71 4.57
C ALA A 257 -4.55 5.50 6.01
N HIS A 258 -5.46 5.47 6.98
CA HIS A 258 -5.13 5.17 8.37
C HIS A 258 -4.51 3.78 8.51
N PHE A 259 -5.11 2.78 7.89
CA PHE A 259 -4.58 1.42 7.91
C PHE A 259 -3.21 1.33 7.22
N CYS A 260 -3.05 1.95 6.04
CA CYS A 260 -1.76 2.03 5.36
C CYS A 260 -0.69 2.72 6.22
N ALA A 261 -1.05 3.82 6.91
CA ALA A 261 -0.13 4.51 7.81
C ALA A 261 0.37 3.61 8.94
N ALA A 262 -0.50 2.80 9.54
CA ALA A 262 -0.12 1.84 10.57
C ALA A 262 0.84 0.75 10.10
N LEU A 263 0.84 0.42 8.80
CA LEU A 263 1.80 -0.49 8.18
C LEU A 263 3.12 0.19 7.79
N LEU A 264 3.17 1.52 7.82
CA LEU A 264 4.28 2.33 7.29
C LEU A 264 4.91 3.27 8.34
N ASP A 265 4.41 3.25 9.58
CA ASP A 265 4.79 4.17 10.66
C ASP A 265 6.13 3.86 11.33
N GLY A 266 6.76 2.75 10.97
CA GLY A 266 8.01 2.29 11.57
C GLY A 266 7.86 1.50 12.86
N GLN A 267 6.66 1.33 13.37
CA GLN A 267 6.38 0.58 14.60
C GLN A 267 6.03 -0.88 14.32
N ASN A 268 5.25 -1.13 13.28
CA ASN A 268 4.83 -2.46 12.89
C ASN A 268 5.89 -3.13 11.99
N MET A 269 6.98 -3.64 12.61
CA MET A 269 8.10 -4.26 11.90
C MET A 269 8.08 -5.79 11.89
N TYR A 270 6.93 -6.41 12.21
CA TYR A 270 6.76 -7.87 12.21
C TYR A 270 5.66 -8.36 11.25
N THR A 271 5.00 -7.44 10.55
CA THR A 271 3.96 -7.74 9.56
C THR A 271 4.52 -7.59 8.15
N THR A 272 4.72 -8.70 7.45
CA THR A 272 5.25 -8.72 6.08
C THR A 272 4.65 -9.85 5.25
N GLY A 273 4.56 -9.67 3.94
CA GLY A 273 4.06 -10.67 3.00
C GLY A 273 2.54 -10.89 3.04
N ASN A 274 1.79 -9.97 3.62
CA ASN A 274 0.35 -10.11 3.75
C ASN A 274 -0.39 -9.29 2.68
N PHE A 275 -1.58 -9.76 2.36
CA PHE A 275 -2.61 -9.02 1.67
C PHE A 275 -3.72 -8.70 2.67
N PHE A 276 -4.11 -7.44 2.75
CA PHE A 276 -5.14 -6.96 3.67
C PHE A 276 -6.30 -6.33 2.89
N PRO A 277 -7.49 -6.96 2.85
CA PRO A 277 -8.67 -6.33 2.27
C PRO A 277 -9.22 -5.24 3.20
N VAL A 278 -9.32 -4.02 2.69
CA VAL A 278 -10.03 -2.89 3.31
C VAL A 278 -11.29 -2.64 2.47
N ALA A 279 -12.33 -3.40 2.74
CA ALA A 279 -13.46 -3.55 1.84
C ALA A 279 -14.81 -3.79 2.53
N GLY A 280 -14.97 -3.35 3.78
CA GLY A 280 -16.25 -3.43 4.50
C GLY A 280 -16.84 -4.84 4.65
N GLY A 281 -15.99 -5.87 4.64
CA GLY A 281 -16.42 -7.28 4.69
C GLY A 281 -16.68 -7.93 3.33
N PHE A 282 -16.52 -7.20 2.22
CA PHE A 282 -16.81 -7.69 0.86
C PHE A 282 -16.15 -9.05 0.55
N ASN A 283 -14.90 -9.25 0.93
CA ASN A 283 -14.17 -10.49 0.64
C ASN A 283 -14.79 -11.73 1.31
N ASN A 284 -15.49 -11.53 2.41
CA ASN A 284 -16.16 -12.58 3.19
C ASN A 284 -17.67 -12.66 2.92
N ALA A 285 -18.22 -11.75 2.12
CA ALA A 285 -19.64 -11.75 1.77
C ALA A 285 -20.00 -13.01 0.96
N GLY A 286 -21.09 -13.65 1.31
CA GLY A 286 -21.52 -14.93 0.74
C GLY A 286 -21.18 -16.15 1.59
N MET A 287 -20.39 -16.01 2.66
CA MET A 287 -20.42 -16.99 3.74
C MET A 287 -21.73 -16.78 4.51
N HIS A 288 -22.66 -17.72 4.33
CA HIS A 288 -23.96 -17.62 4.99
C HIS A 288 -23.77 -17.59 6.51
N THR A 289 -24.25 -16.51 7.12
CA THR A 289 -24.56 -16.52 8.55
C THR A 289 -25.73 -17.46 8.75
N VAL A 290 -25.51 -18.53 9.48
CA VAL A 290 -26.54 -19.45 9.94
C VAL A 290 -27.44 -18.73 10.93
#